data_b78b97d0d80ae76503af13549a74379d
#
_entry.id   b78b97d0d80ae76503af13549a74379d
#
_cell.length_a   1.000
_cell.length_b   1.000
_cell.length_c   1.000
_cell.angle_alpha   90.00
_cell.angle_beta   90.00
_cell.angle_gamma   90.00
#
_symmetry.space_group_name_H-M   'P 1'
#
loop_
_entity.id
_entity.type
_entity.pdbx_description
1 polymer ?
#
loop_
_entity_poly.entity_id
_entity_poly.type
_entity_poly.pdbx_seq_one_letter_code
_entity_poly.pdbx_strand_id
1 'polypeptide(L)'
;MASSIPEMLRAECKCEDMAKCVLGLKELDISTYKTLLENGAMTAERLGELLGRERSTAYRSLQNLIASGLVYRETRSISIGGYYYEYVAIEPTVVKEMIKKTIDQWNKKMNELIENFDKELLT
;
A
#
# COMPACT_ATOMS: atom_id res chain seq x y z
N MET A 1 8.31 -11.00 -8.50
CA MET A 1 7.61 -9.72 -8.24
C MET A 1 7.59 -8.87 -9.51
N ALA A 2 6.45 -8.31 -9.86
CA ALA A 2 6.35 -7.41 -11.00
C ALA A 2 6.98 -6.07 -10.66
N SER A 3 8.12 -5.76 -11.24
CA SER A 3 8.85 -4.51 -11.03
C SER A 3 8.99 -3.69 -12.31
N SER A 4 8.44 -4.19 -13.43
CA SER A 4 8.48 -3.51 -14.72
C SER A 4 7.16 -3.66 -15.45
N ILE A 5 6.95 -2.79 -16.43
CA ILE A 5 5.72 -2.87 -17.25
C ILE A 5 5.63 -4.19 -18.00
N PRO A 6 6.70 -4.70 -18.66
CA PRO A 6 6.61 -6.01 -19.31
C PRO A 6 6.22 -7.14 -18.36
N GLU A 7 6.72 -7.13 -17.12
CA GLU A 7 6.33 -8.14 -16.13
C GLU A 7 4.87 -8.03 -15.74
N MET A 8 4.35 -6.80 -15.60
CA MET A 8 2.93 -6.58 -15.27
C MET A 8 1.98 -6.98 -16.39
N LEU A 9 2.45 -6.99 -17.63
CA LEU A 9 1.63 -7.37 -18.78
C LEU A 9 1.57 -8.89 -18.99
N ARG A 10 2.34 -9.66 -18.23
CA ARG A 10 2.31 -11.13 -18.33
C ARG A 10 1.04 -11.69 -17.70
N ALA A 11 0.62 -12.84 -18.20
CA ALA A 11 -0.57 -13.52 -17.69
C ALA A 11 -0.46 -13.92 -16.22
N GLU A 12 0.77 -14.12 -15.72
CA GLU A 12 1.04 -14.50 -14.32
C GLU A 12 0.88 -13.33 -13.33
N CYS A 13 0.84 -12.10 -13.82
CA CYS A 13 0.67 -10.93 -12.97
C CYS A 13 -0.71 -10.94 -12.34
N LYS A 14 -0.76 -10.93 -11.02
CA LYS A 14 -2.01 -10.96 -10.26
C LYS A 14 -2.33 -9.58 -9.71
N CYS A 15 -3.54 -9.45 -9.17
CA CYS A 15 -3.99 -8.17 -8.56
C CYS A 15 -3.03 -7.67 -7.49
N GLU A 16 -2.49 -8.55 -6.66
CA GLU A 16 -1.53 -8.17 -5.63
C GLU A 16 -0.23 -7.62 -6.22
N ASP A 17 0.25 -8.21 -7.31
CA ASP A 17 1.46 -7.76 -7.99
C ASP A 17 1.27 -6.36 -8.56
N MET A 18 0.14 -6.13 -9.19
CA MET A 18 -0.23 -4.81 -9.71
C MET A 18 -0.30 -3.77 -8.59
N ALA A 19 -0.97 -4.09 -7.49
CA ALA A 19 -1.13 -3.19 -6.35
C ALA A 19 0.23 -2.85 -5.73
N LYS A 20 1.11 -3.85 -5.56
CA LYS A 20 2.47 -3.61 -5.05
C LYS A 20 3.22 -2.62 -5.93
N CYS A 21 3.15 -2.79 -7.24
CA CYS A 21 3.84 -1.92 -8.18
C CYS A 21 3.26 -0.51 -8.19
N VAL A 22 1.95 -0.39 -8.33
CA VAL A 22 1.27 0.91 -8.46
C VAL A 22 1.38 1.73 -7.18
N LEU A 23 1.28 1.08 -6.02
CA LEU A 23 1.29 1.76 -4.73
C LEU A 23 2.67 1.77 -4.05
N GLY A 24 3.66 1.11 -4.65
CA GLY A 24 5.01 1.06 -4.08
C GLY A 24 5.09 0.24 -2.81
N LEU A 25 4.33 -0.85 -2.73
CA LEU A 25 4.26 -1.69 -1.54
C LEU A 25 5.14 -2.94 -1.67
N LYS A 26 5.57 -3.44 -0.52
CA LYS A 26 6.33 -4.68 -0.40
C LYS A 26 5.39 -5.84 -0.08
N GLU A 27 5.92 -7.06 -0.21
CA GLU A 27 5.17 -8.29 0.10
C GLU A 27 4.59 -8.26 1.51
N LEU A 28 5.40 -7.84 2.49
CA LEU A 28 4.94 -7.75 3.88
C LEU A 28 3.80 -6.74 4.04
N ASP A 29 3.83 -5.64 3.28
CA ASP A 29 2.78 -4.62 3.36
C ASP A 29 1.43 -5.17 2.91
N ILE A 30 1.43 -5.98 1.86
CA ILE A 30 0.21 -6.65 1.40
C ILE A 30 -0.30 -7.62 2.47
N SER A 31 0.60 -8.40 3.08
CA SER A 31 0.24 -9.31 4.17
C SER A 31 -0.33 -8.56 5.38
N THR A 32 0.26 -7.41 5.71
CA THR A 32 -0.21 -6.55 6.80
C THR A 32 -1.61 -6.04 6.52
N TYR A 33 -1.84 -5.54 5.33
CA TYR A 33 -3.15 -5.04 4.92
C TYR A 33 -4.21 -6.14 4.99
N LYS A 34 -3.91 -7.32 4.45
CA LYS A 34 -4.82 -8.47 4.48
C LYS A 34 -5.15 -8.91 5.90
N THR A 35 -4.13 -8.91 6.78
CA THR A 35 -4.32 -9.29 8.18
C THR A 35 -5.26 -8.32 8.90
N LEU A 36 -5.12 -7.02 8.63
CA LEU A 36 -6.03 -6.01 9.17
C LEU A 36 -7.45 -6.17 8.65
N LEU A 37 -7.61 -6.49 7.37
CA LEU A 37 -8.94 -6.72 6.79
C LEU A 37 -9.62 -7.94 7.42
N GLU A 38 -8.87 -9.01 7.65
CA GLU A 38 -9.42 -10.26 8.19
C GLU A 38 -9.76 -10.17 9.67
N ASN A 39 -8.97 -9.43 10.45
CA ASN A 39 -9.07 -9.43 11.91
C ASN A 39 -9.62 -8.12 12.50
N GLY A 40 -9.75 -7.08 11.70
CA GLY A 40 -10.19 -5.78 12.18
C GLY A 40 -9.07 -4.93 12.76
N ALA A 41 -9.42 -3.78 13.29
CA ALA A 41 -8.46 -2.82 13.85
C ALA A 41 -7.66 -3.44 15.00
N MET A 42 -6.37 -3.16 15.03
CA MET A 42 -5.50 -3.71 16.07
C MET A 42 -4.26 -2.84 16.28
N THR A 43 -3.56 -3.10 17.38
CA THR A 43 -2.29 -2.45 17.70
C THR A 43 -1.15 -3.03 16.85
N ALA A 44 -0.05 -2.28 16.73
CA ALA A 44 1.16 -2.77 16.05
C ALA A 44 1.71 -4.03 16.72
N GLU A 45 1.60 -4.11 18.04
CA GLU A 45 2.04 -5.27 18.81
C GLU A 45 1.26 -6.52 18.44
N ARG A 46 -0.07 -6.42 18.42
CA ARG A 46 -0.93 -7.54 18.02
C ARG A 46 -0.69 -7.96 16.59
N LEU A 47 -0.53 -6.99 15.70
CA LEU A 47 -0.22 -7.25 14.30
C LEU A 47 1.08 -8.04 14.16
N GLY A 48 2.12 -7.64 14.91
CA GLY A 48 3.40 -8.34 14.92
C GLY A 48 3.24 -9.80 15.32
N GLU A 49 2.44 -10.08 16.34
CA GLU A 49 2.15 -11.45 16.75
C GLU A 49 1.50 -12.25 15.65
N LEU A 50 0.49 -11.69 14.99
CA LEU A 50 -0.23 -12.38 13.91
C LEU A 50 0.64 -12.61 12.68
N LEU A 51 1.56 -11.70 12.40
CA LEU A 51 2.48 -11.83 11.27
C LEU A 51 3.71 -12.68 11.59
N GLY A 52 3.93 -13.02 12.85
CA GLY A 52 5.15 -13.69 13.28
C GLY A 52 6.38 -12.82 13.12
N ARG A 53 6.22 -11.52 13.34
CA ARG A 53 7.26 -10.50 13.20
C ARG A 53 7.38 -9.68 14.47
N GLU A 54 8.51 -9.00 14.63
CA GLU A 54 8.69 -8.06 15.72
C GLU A 54 7.78 -6.86 15.57
N ARG A 55 7.44 -6.22 16.71
CA ARG A 55 6.61 -5.02 16.72
C ARG A 55 7.17 -3.92 15.81
N SER A 56 8.47 -3.72 15.82
CA SER A 56 9.12 -2.69 15.01
C SER A 56 8.95 -2.94 13.50
N THR A 57 8.99 -4.20 13.08
CA THR A 57 8.78 -4.59 11.67
C THR A 57 7.33 -4.35 11.26
N ALA A 58 6.39 -4.75 12.11
CA ALA A 58 4.96 -4.50 11.91
C ALA A 58 4.68 -3.00 11.84
N TYR A 59 5.27 -2.24 12.75
CA TYR A 59 5.11 -0.79 12.78
C TYR A 59 5.58 -0.13 11.48
N ARG A 60 6.74 -0.53 10.96
CA ARG A 60 7.25 0.02 9.68
C ARG A 60 6.33 -0.30 8.52
N SER A 61 5.78 -1.52 8.48
CA SER A 61 4.82 -1.89 7.45
C SER A 61 3.56 -1.04 7.54
N LEU A 62 3.07 -0.81 8.76
CA LEU A 62 1.92 0.08 8.98
C LEU A 62 2.21 1.51 8.50
N GLN A 63 3.41 2.02 8.76
CA GLN A 63 3.79 3.36 8.29
C GLN A 63 3.81 3.44 6.77
N ASN A 64 4.29 2.41 6.09
CA ASN A 64 4.25 2.34 4.64
C ASN A 64 2.81 2.37 4.11
N LEU A 65 1.92 1.63 4.76
CA LEU A 65 0.50 1.59 4.38
C LEU A 65 -0.21 2.91 4.67
N ILE A 66 0.14 3.58 5.76
CA ILE A 66 -0.40 4.92 6.06
C ILE A 66 0.05 5.91 4.98
N ALA A 67 1.32 5.88 4.62
CA ALA A 67 1.86 6.74 3.58
C ALA A 67 1.18 6.52 2.23
N SER A 68 0.76 5.28 1.94
CA SER A 68 0.05 4.93 0.70
C SER A 68 -1.46 5.15 0.78
N GLY A 69 -1.98 5.50 1.96
CA GLY A 69 -3.41 5.75 2.14
C GLY A 69 -4.26 4.50 2.33
N LEU A 70 -3.66 3.34 2.59
CA LEU A 70 -4.39 2.08 2.78
C LEU A 70 -4.78 1.80 4.22
N VAL A 71 -4.16 2.48 5.15
CA VAL A 71 -4.38 2.30 6.59
C VAL A 71 -4.41 3.68 7.25
N TYR A 72 -5.23 3.82 8.27
CA TYR A 72 -5.18 5.01 9.13
C TYR A 72 -5.08 4.57 10.58
N ARG A 73 -4.65 5.50 11.41
CA ARG A 73 -4.42 5.27 12.84
C ARG A 73 -5.49 5.96 13.65
N GLU A 74 -6.05 5.24 14.61
CA GLU A 74 -6.99 5.79 15.58
C GLU A 74 -6.36 5.79 16.97
N THR A 75 -6.57 6.88 17.71
CA THR A 75 -6.15 6.98 19.11
C THR A 75 -7.24 6.38 19.99
N ARG A 76 -6.85 5.51 20.92
CA ARG A 76 -7.75 4.93 21.92
C ARG A 76 -7.31 5.36 23.31
N SER A 77 -8.28 5.78 24.13
CA SER A 77 -8.02 6.20 25.51
C SER A 77 -8.04 5.00 26.45
N ILE A 78 -7.19 5.06 27.48
CA ILE A 78 -7.17 4.09 28.56
C ILE A 78 -7.82 4.74 29.77
N SER A 79 -8.74 4.03 30.47
CA SER A 79 -9.53 4.58 31.57
C SER A 79 -8.69 5.09 32.75
N ILE A 80 -7.50 4.53 32.96
CA ILE A 80 -6.58 4.91 34.05
C ILE A 80 -5.57 5.99 33.60
N GLY A 81 -5.73 6.53 32.40
CA GLY A 81 -4.81 7.54 31.84
C GLY A 81 -3.92 6.96 30.75
N GLY A 82 -3.51 7.83 29.82
CA GLY A 82 -2.72 7.43 28.67
C GLY A 82 -3.57 7.01 27.49
N TYR A 83 -2.90 6.59 26.45
CA TYR A 83 -3.56 6.20 25.20
C TYR A 83 -2.70 5.20 24.44
N TYR A 84 -3.31 4.56 23.45
CA TYR A 84 -2.62 3.68 22.52
C TYR A 84 -3.23 3.85 21.13
N TYR A 85 -2.58 3.31 20.10
CA TYR A 85 -3.04 3.42 18.72
C TYR A 85 -3.53 2.09 18.21
N GLU A 86 -4.65 2.14 17.48
CA GLU A 86 -5.11 1.03 16.65
C GLU A 86 -5.04 1.42 15.19
N TYR A 87 -4.76 0.46 14.35
CA TYR A 87 -4.59 0.67 12.92
C TYR A 87 -5.74 0.02 12.17
N VAL A 88 -6.33 0.77 11.25
CA VAL A 88 -7.55 0.38 10.55
C VAL A 88 -7.29 0.34 9.07
N ALA A 89 -7.65 -0.77 8.41
CA ALA A 89 -7.52 -0.91 6.96
C ALA A 89 -8.66 -0.18 6.26
N ILE A 90 -8.31 0.55 5.22
CA ILE A 90 -9.29 1.19 4.32
C ILE A 90 -9.97 0.09 3.51
N GLU A 91 -11.25 0.23 3.24
CA GLU A 91 -12.02 -0.73 2.47
C GLU A 91 -11.39 -0.98 1.09
N PRO A 92 -11.32 -2.26 0.65
CA PRO A 92 -10.75 -2.58 -0.66
C PRO A 92 -11.40 -1.86 -1.84
N THR A 93 -12.70 -1.56 -1.75
CA THR A 93 -13.39 -0.82 -2.80
C THR A 93 -12.89 0.61 -2.93
N VAL A 94 -12.51 1.22 -1.81
CA VAL A 94 -11.91 2.56 -1.79
C VAL A 94 -10.49 2.50 -2.35
N VAL A 95 -9.72 1.48 -1.95
CA VAL A 95 -8.35 1.27 -2.47
C VAL A 95 -8.39 1.06 -3.98
N LYS A 96 -9.36 0.33 -4.48
CA LYS A 96 -9.56 0.12 -5.92
C LYS A 96 -9.69 1.45 -6.66
N GLU A 97 -10.48 2.38 -6.12
CA GLU A 97 -10.65 3.70 -6.73
C GLU A 97 -9.35 4.53 -6.66
N MET A 98 -8.60 4.41 -5.58
CA MET A 98 -7.29 5.05 -5.45
C MET A 98 -6.32 4.55 -6.52
N ILE A 99 -6.30 3.24 -6.76
CA ILE A 99 -5.45 2.63 -7.79
C ILE A 99 -5.82 3.14 -9.18
N LYS A 100 -7.12 3.20 -9.49
CA LYS A 100 -7.60 3.73 -10.77
C LYS A 100 -7.12 5.16 -10.99
N LYS A 101 -7.26 5.99 -9.97
CA LYS A 101 -6.85 7.39 -10.03
C LYS A 101 -5.35 7.53 -10.27
N THR A 102 -4.56 6.72 -9.57
CA THR A 102 -3.11 6.70 -9.73
C THR A 102 -2.70 6.29 -11.15
N ILE A 103 -3.35 5.28 -11.70
CA ILE A 103 -3.08 4.83 -13.06
C ILE A 103 -3.46 5.91 -14.07
N ASP A 104 -4.58 6.60 -13.87
CA ASP A 104 -4.99 7.71 -14.73
C ASP A 104 -3.96 8.84 -14.73
N GLN A 105 -3.46 9.20 -13.56
CA GLN A 105 -2.42 10.22 -13.41
C GLN A 105 -1.12 9.77 -14.08
N TRP A 106 -0.75 8.51 -13.88
CA TRP A 106 0.42 7.92 -14.51
C TRP A 106 0.29 7.95 -16.03
N ASN A 107 -0.87 7.57 -16.55
CA ASN A 107 -1.13 7.54 -17.99
C ASN A 107 -1.00 8.94 -18.61
N LYS A 108 -1.55 9.95 -17.95
CA LYS A 108 -1.41 11.35 -18.40
C LYS A 108 0.04 11.78 -18.45
N LYS A 109 0.79 11.48 -17.39
CA LYS A 109 2.20 11.83 -17.32
C LYS A 109 3.01 11.12 -18.41
N MET A 110 2.75 9.85 -18.63
CA MET A 110 3.45 9.08 -19.65
C MET A 110 3.15 9.61 -21.05
N ASN A 111 1.90 10.00 -21.32
CA ASN A 111 1.53 10.58 -22.60
C ASN A 111 2.27 11.90 -22.86
N GLU A 112 2.42 12.74 -21.86
CA GLU A 112 3.20 13.98 -21.96
C GLU A 112 4.66 13.68 -22.29
N LEU A 113 5.25 12.71 -21.63
CA LEU A 113 6.65 12.33 -21.85
C LEU A 113 6.83 11.73 -23.27
N ILE A 114 5.88 10.94 -23.73
CA ILE A 114 5.91 10.34 -25.07
C ILE A 114 5.92 11.44 -26.14
N GLU A 115 5.09 12.46 -25.97
CA GLU A 115 5.00 13.57 -26.94
C GLU A 115 6.35 14.29 -27.12
N ASN A 116 7.14 14.35 -26.06
CA ASN A 116 8.42 15.09 -26.09
C ASN A 116 9.63 14.17 -26.25
N PHE A 117 9.42 12.87 -26.36
CA PHE A 117 10.49 11.87 -26.37
C PHE A 117 11.52 12.10 -27.48
N ASP A 118 11.05 12.22 -28.74
CA ASP A 118 11.93 12.41 -29.88
C ASP A 118 12.65 13.75 -29.84
N LYS A 119 11.97 14.80 -29.43
CA LYS A 119 12.55 16.15 -29.33
C LYS A 119 13.68 16.21 -28.28
N GLU A 120 13.46 15.62 -27.12
CA GLU A 120 14.45 15.62 -26.04
C GLU A 120 15.67 14.76 -26.36
N LEU A 121 15.46 13.63 -27.04
CA LEU A 121 16.57 12.75 -27.42
C LEU A 121 17.42 13.30 -28.53
N LEU A 122 16.86 14.17 -29.37
CA LEU A 122 17.55 14.74 -30.51
C LEU A 122 18.31 16.03 -30.18
N THR A 123 18.16 16.56 -28.98
CA THR A 123 18.90 17.73 -28.51
C THR A 123 20.10 17.35 -27.59
#